data_e25f99436bef0a0913bbf222b26c444a
#
_entry.id   e25f99436bef0a0913bbf222b26c444a
#
_cell.length_a   1.000
_cell.length_b   1.000
_cell.length_c   1.000
_cell.angle_alpha   90.00
_cell.angle_beta   90.00
_cell.angle_gamma   90.00
#
_symmetry.space_group_name_H-M   'P 1'
#
loop_
_entity.id
_entity.type
_entity.pdbx_description
1 polymer ?
#
loop_
_entity_poly.entity_id
_entity_poly.type
_entity_poly.pdbx_seq_one_letter_code
_entity_poly.pdbx_strand_id
1 'polypeptide(L)'
;MSADYTPNGGPRMTEFLKGIPVKTRWLSGHHVTWTTGQQDRADGVAPETASHCSAFVAAVALALDRYVLRPPNHNQELLTNHQYDWLYGNGTYPGPDARTSGWQALGLSGDDGVLAEAVARANAGQLVLASFASADRKKPGHICIVRPQTWVADSGVPPIVMSAGAVNYCTIDMKTAFKDHHGAWPSAIALFSCLSGLEDDSPPGSY
;
A
#
# COMPACT_ATOMS: atom_id res chain seq x y z
N MET A 1 2.11 19.95 28.79
CA MET A 1 3.26 19.32 28.09
C MET A 1 2.79 17.92 27.74
N SER A 2 2.44 17.72 26.49
CA SER A 2 2.03 16.41 25.95
C SER A 2 3.31 15.60 25.78
N ALA A 3 3.43 14.48 26.48
CA ALA A 3 4.52 13.53 26.27
C ALA A 3 4.39 13.04 24.83
N ASP A 4 5.48 13.17 24.04
CA ASP A 4 5.58 12.59 22.71
C ASP A 4 5.45 11.07 22.82
N TYR A 5 4.22 10.58 22.67
CA TYR A 5 3.97 9.17 22.49
C TYR A 5 4.47 8.77 21.10
N THR A 6 5.65 8.17 21.07
CA THR A 6 6.15 7.48 19.87
C THR A 6 5.69 6.03 19.99
N PRO A 7 4.67 5.59 19.22
CA PRO A 7 4.25 4.19 19.23
C PRO A 7 5.43 3.31 18.80
N ASN A 8 5.77 2.29 19.59
CA ASN A 8 6.87 1.37 19.28
C ASN A 8 6.63 0.52 18.02
N GLY A 9 5.40 0.45 17.53
CA GLY A 9 5.04 -0.27 16.30
C GLY A 9 5.68 0.29 15.04
N GLY A 10 5.94 1.60 14.98
CA GLY A 10 6.60 2.24 13.84
C GLY A 10 8.01 1.74 13.56
N PRO A 11 8.89 1.57 14.56
CA PRO A 11 10.22 0.95 14.38
C PRO A 11 10.14 -0.48 13.85
N ARG A 12 9.25 -1.33 14.35
CA ARG A 12 9.07 -2.73 13.90
C ARG A 12 8.61 -2.77 12.44
N MET A 13 7.61 -1.97 12.07
CA MET A 13 7.14 -1.84 10.69
C MET A 13 8.25 -1.27 9.79
N THR A 14 9.03 -0.31 10.26
CA THR A 14 10.16 0.25 9.52
C THR A 14 11.21 -0.82 9.21
N GLU A 15 11.60 -1.63 10.19
CA GLU A 15 12.58 -2.72 9.99
C GLU A 15 12.01 -3.82 9.07
N PHE A 16 10.74 -4.18 9.23
CA PHE A 16 10.07 -5.11 8.33
C PHE A 16 10.13 -4.60 6.88
N LEU A 17 9.72 -3.35 6.63
CA LEU A 17 9.73 -2.78 5.27
C LEU A 17 11.14 -2.61 4.71
N LYS A 18 12.17 -2.35 5.53
CA LYS A 18 13.58 -2.34 5.07
C LYS A 18 14.03 -3.70 4.56
N GLY A 19 13.50 -4.79 5.11
CA GLY A 19 13.80 -6.15 4.67
C GLY A 19 13.17 -6.52 3.33
N ILE A 20 12.22 -5.74 2.81
CA ILE A 20 11.55 -6.01 1.54
C ILE A 20 12.43 -5.56 0.36
N PRO A 21 12.87 -6.47 -0.53
CA PRO A 21 13.80 -6.14 -1.61
C PRO A 21 13.09 -5.52 -2.84
N VAL A 22 12.26 -4.48 -2.62
CA VAL A 22 11.41 -3.92 -3.68
C VAL A 22 12.19 -3.43 -4.89
N LYS A 23 13.42 -2.92 -4.71
CA LYS A 23 14.25 -2.41 -5.81
C LYS A 23 14.72 -3.47 -6.80
N THR A 24 14.75 -4.72 -6.39
CA THR A 24 15.26 -5.86 -7.18
C THR A 24 14.21 -6.92 -7.45
N ARG A 25 12.98 -6.71 -6.96
CA ARG A 25 11.83 -7.60 -7.10
C ARG A 25 10.65 -6.82 -7.67
N TRP A 26 9.65 -7.52 -8.16
CA TRP A 26 8.47 -6.94 -8.80
C TRP A 26 8.81 -5.90 -9.88
N LEU A 27 9.88 -6.17 -10.66
CA LEU A 27 10.37 -5.26 -11.67
C LEU A 27 9.39 -5.16 -12.84
N SER A 28 9.15 -3.94 -13.29
CA SER A 28 8.32 -3.66 -14.47
C SER A 28 8.90 -4.32 -15.73
N GLY A 29 8.02 -4.75 -16.65
CA GLY A 29 8.40 -5.37 -17.90
C GLY A 29 8.78 -6.86 -17.81
N HIS A 30 8.82 -7.43 -16.62
CA HIS A 30 9.10 -8.84 -16.42
C HIS A 30 7.84 -9.58 -15.95
N HIS A 31 7.75 -10.88 -16.28
CA HIS A 31 6.78 -11.75 -15.63
C HIS A 31 7.35 -12.21 -14.28
N VAL A 32 6.58 -12.03 -13.20
CA VAL A 32 7.07 -12.32 -11.84
C VAL A 32 6.12 -13.21 -11.07
N THR A 33 6.68 -14.06 -10.22
CA THR A 33 5.92 -14.73 -9.16
C THR A 33 5.43 -13.68 -8.18
N TRP A 34 4.11 -13.53 -8.03
CA TRP A 34 3.52 -12.42 -7.26
C TRP A 34 3.98 -12.40 -5.80
N THR A 35 4.16 -13.56 -5.16
CA THR A 35 4.56 -13.69 -3.74
C THR A 35 6.00 -13.24 -3.47
N THR A 36 6.91 -13.39 -4.43
CA THR A 36 8.35 -13.15 -4.23
C THR A 36 8.88 -12.01 -5.07
N GLY A 37 8.14 -11.59 -6.09
CA GLY A 37 8.58 -10.62 -7.08
C GLY A 37 9.74 -11.09 -7.95
N GLN A 38 10.12 -12.38 -7.86
CA GLN A 38 11.15 -12.95 -8.73
C GLN A 38 10.61 -13.10 -10.14
N GLN A 39 11.44 -12.76 -11.12
CA GLN A 39 11.17 -13.13 -12.51
C GLN A 39 11.10 -14.65 -12.63
N ASP A 40 10.03 -15.16 -13.21
CA ASP A 40 9.76 -16.60 -13.34
C ASP A 40 9.66 -17.06 -14.80
N ARG A 41 9.80 -16.14 -15.76
CA ARG A 41 9.85 -16.40 -17.21
C ARG A 41 10.89 -15.53 -17.88
N ALA A 42 11.35 -15.96 -19.05
CA ALA A 42 12.27 -15.17 -19.87
C ALA A 42 11.65 -13.82 -20.29
N ASP A 43 12.49 -12.84 -20.58
CA ASP A 43 12.08 -11.55 -21.12
C ASP A 43 11.29 -11.71 -22.43
N GLY A 44 10.40 -10.74 -22.70
CA GLY A 44 9.53 -10.76 -23.87
C GLY A 44 8.22 -11.56 -23.71
N VAL A 45 8.00 -12.18 -22.56
CA VAL A 45 6.75 -12.92 -22.24
C VAL A 45 5.71 -12.02 -21.56
N ALA A 46 6.15 -10.94 -20.89
CA ALA A 46 5.26 -9.96 -20.28
C ALA A 46 5.20 -8.68 -21.14
N PRO A 47 4.07 -7.94 -21.10
CA PRO A 47 4.02 -6.61 -21.71
C PRO A 47 5.11 -5.70 -21.13
N GLU A 48 5.83 -4.96 -21.97
CA GLU A 48 6.89 -4.04 -21.54
C GLU A 48 6.43 -2.98 -20.52
N THR A 49 5.14 -2.66 -20.52
CA THR A 49 4.51 -1.71 -19.60
C THR A 49 3.93 -2.37 -18.35
N ALA A 50 4.06 -3.69 -18.20
CA ALA A 50 3.54 -4.38 -17.03
C ALA A 50 4.24 -3.88 -15.76
N SER A 51 3.48 -3.48 -14.77
CA SER A 51 3.96 -3.12 -13.43
C SER A 51 3.29 -4.01 -12.38
N HIS A 52 3.89 -4.12 -11.20
CA HIS A 52 3.50 -5.13 -10.23
C HIS A 52 3.12 -4.54 -8.87
N CYS A 53 2.61 -3.31 -8.82
CA CYS A 53 2.23 -2.63 -7.57
C CYS A 53 1.22 -3.44 -6.73
N SER A 54 0.22 -4.02 -7.39
CA SER A 54 -0.79 -4.87 -6.74
C SER A 54 -0.23 -6.19 -6.22
N ALA A 55 0.65 -6.83 -6.99
CA ALA A 55 1.34 -8.06 -6.59
C ALA A 55 2.29 -7.79 -5.40
N PHE A 56 3.04 -6.69 -5.45
CA PHE A 56 3.90 -6.25 -4.35
C PHE A 56 3.12 -6.05 -3.05
N VAL A 57 2.04 -5.28 -3.09
CA VAL A 57 1.21 -5.04 -1.89
C VAL A 57 0.59 -6.34 -1.38
N ALA A 58 0.12 -7.21 -2.27
CA ALA A 58 -0.41 -8.52 -1.89
C ALA A 58 0.63 -9.41 -1.21
N ALA A 59 1.88 -9.40 -1.68
CA ALA A 59 2.97 -10.15 -1.08
C ALA A 59 3.37 -9.61 0.29
N VAL A 60 3.41 -8.28 0.46
CA VAL A 60 3.69 -7.66 1.77
C VAL A 60 2.57 -7.95 2.77
N ALA A 61 1.32 -7.83 2.36
CA ALA A 61 0.18 -8.19 3.21
C ALA A 61 0.23 -9.67 3.63
N LEU A 62 0.54 -10.58 2.69
CA LEU A 62 0.71 -12.01 2.98
C LEU A 62 1.82 -12.26 4.01
N ALA A 63 2.95 -11.57 3.89
CA ALA A 63 4.07 -11.70 4.83
C ALA A 63 3.71 -11.23 6.25
N LEU A 64 2.68 -10.39 6.40
CA LEU A 64 2.11 -9.95 7.67
C LEU A 64 0.88 -10.77 8.09
N ASP A 65 0.61 -11.90 7.42
CA ASP A 65 -0.60 -12.72 7.63
C ASP A 65 -1.90 -11.90 7.48
N ARG A 66 -1.91 -10.98 6.50
CA ARG A 66 -3.09 -10.18 6.16
C ARG A 66 -3.56 -10.51 4.75
N TYR A 67 -4.88 -10.48 4.57
CA TYR A 67 -5.46 -10.70 3.26
C TYR A 67 -5.72 -9.35 2.58
N VAL A 68 -5.32 -9.27 1.33
CA VAL A 68 -5.80 -8.31 0.34
C VAL A 68 -6.11 -9.09 -0.93
N LEU A 69 -7.04 -8.64 -1.75
CA LEU A 69 -7.45 -9.34 -2.96
C LEU A 69 -6.22 -9.73 -3.81
N ARG A 70 -6.08 -11.02 -4.09
CA ARG A 70 -4.89 -11.61 -4.73
C ARG A 70 -5.21 -12.96 -5.40
N PRO A 71 -4.29 -13.54 -6.19
CA PRO A 71 -4.43 -14.90 -6.66
C PRO A 71 -4.58 -15.91 -5.49
N PRO A 72 -5.37 -16.98 -5.66
CA PRO A 72 -6.13 -17.34 -6.85
C PRO A 72 -7.49 -16.65 -6.98
N ASN A 73 -7.92 -15.84 -6.00
CA ASN A 73 -9.25 -15.23 -5.97
C ASN A 73 -9.42 -14.11 -7.02
N HIS A 74 -8.31 -13.58 -7.52
CA HIS A 74 -8.28 -12.69 -8.69
C HIS A 74 -6.94 -12.87 -9.41
N ASN A 75 -6.92 -12.76 -10.75
CA ASN A 75 -5.68 -12.76 -11.51
C ASN A 75 -4.91 -11.44 -11.30
N GLN A 76 -3.71 -11.32 -11.90
CA GLN A 76 -2.91 -10.10 -11.75
C GLN A 76 -3.31 -8.98 -12.73
N GLU A 77 -4.15 -9.26 -13.73
CA GLU A 77 -4.57 -8.27 -14.71
C GLU A 77 -5.47 -7.21 -14.07
N LEU A 78 -5.08 -5.94 -14.19
CA LEU A 78 -5.77 -4.78 -13.60
C LEU A 78 -6.11 -4.95 -12.10
N LEU A 79 -5.37 -5.80 -11.40
CA LEU A 79 -5.65 -6.18 -10.01
C LEU A 79 -5.74 -4.97 -9.09
N THR A 80 -4.98 -3.89 -9.33
CA THR A 80 -5.05 -2.68 -8.48
C THR A 80 -6.43 -2.05 -8.47
N ASN A 81 -7.11 -1.95 -9.63
CA ASN A 81 -8.47 -1.42 -9.68
C ASN A 81 -9.44 -2.29 -8.89
N HIS A 82 -9.25 -3.61 -8.94
CA HIS A 82 -10.06 -4.56 -8.20
C HIS A 82 -9.72 -4.58 -6.70
N GLN A 83 -8.45 -4.39 -6.33
CA GLN A 83 -8.05 -4.20 -4.93
C GLN A 83 -8.67 -2.94 -4.34
N TYR A 84 -8.71 -1.84 -5.10
CA TYR A 84 -9.38 -0.60 -4.69
C TYR A 84 -10.87 -0.84 -4.41
N ASP A 85 -11.57 -1.47 -5.35
CA ASP A 85 -12.99 -1.78 -5.18
C ASP A 85 -13.22 -2.72 -3.99
N TRP A 86 -12.39 -3.78 -3.88
CA TRP A 86 -12.45 -4.74 -2.79
C TRP A 86 -12.23 -4.06 -1.43
N LEU A 87 -11.23 -3.17 -1.30
CA LEU A 87 -10.93 -2.43 -0.07
C LEU A 87 -12.10 -1.54 0.38
N TYR A 88 -12.87 -0.99 -0.56
CA TYR A 88 -14.10 -0.25 -0.28
C TYR A 88 -15.31 -1.14 0.00
N GLY A 89 -15.21 -2.45 -0.19
CA GLY A 89 -16.33 -3.38 -0.12
C GLY A 89 -17.24 -3.29 -1.35
N ASN A 90 -16.74 -2.75 -2.44
CA ASN A 90 -17.44 -2.68 -3.72
C ASN A 90 -17.13 -3.92 -4.57
N GLY A 91 -18.12 -4.43 -5.27
CA GLY A 91 -18.00 -5.63 -6.09
C GLY A 91 -18.07 -6.93 -5.28
N THR A 92 -18.17 -8.05 -6.02
CA THR A 92 -18.19 -9.40 -5.44
C THR A 92 -16.95 -10.14 -5.92
N TYR A 93 -16.11 -10.54 -4.99
CA TYR A 93 -14.88 -11.28 -5.24
C TYR A 93 -14.89 -12.60 -4.47
N PRO A 94 -14.30 -13.67 -5.02
CA PRO A 94 -14.10 -14.90 -4.27
C PRO A 94 -13.20 -14.65 -3.04
N GLY A 95 -13.45 -15.37 -1.95
CA GLY A 95 -12.65 -15.31 -0.73
C GLY A 95 -13.13 -14.30 0.30
N PRO A 96 -12.29 -13.94 1.28
CA PRO A 96 -12.64 -13.00 2.33
C PRO A 96 -12.94 -11.60 1.78
N ASP A 97 -13.87 -10.88 2.39
CA ASP A 97 -14.06 -9.45 2.12
C ASP A 97 -13.09 -8.58 2.92
N ALA A 98 -12.96 -7.31 2.53
CA ALA A 98 -12.00 -6.39 3.15
C ALA A 98 -12.31 -6.14 4.62
N ARG A 99 -13.58 -5.98 4.96
CA ARG A 99 -14.02 -5.63 6.31
C ARG A 99 -13.77 -6.78 7.28
N THR A 100 -14.13 -8.02 6.90
CA THR A 100 -13.84 -9.22 7.71
C THR A 100 -12.35 -9.53 7.76
N SER A 101 -11.57 -9.05 6.78
CA SER A 101 -10.10 -9.11 6.78
C SER A 101 -9.44 -7.99 7.59
N GLY A 102 -10.21 -7.17 8.31
CA GLY A 102 -9.72 -6.14 9.22
C GLY A 102 -9.32 -4.82 8.56
N TRP A 103 -9.64 -4.61 7.29
CA TRP A 103 -9.36 -3.34 6.60
C TRP A 103 -10.38 -2.27 6.97
N GLN A 104 -9.87 -1.06 7.17
CA GLN A 104 -10.62 0.16 7.43
C GLN A 104 -10.26 1.21 6.38
N ALA A 105 -11.26 1.76 5.71
CA ALA A 105 -11.08 2.95 4.87
C ALA A 105 -10.91 4.18 5.77
N LEU A 106 -9.89 5.00 5.49
CA LEU A 106 -9.61 6.24 6.22
C LEU A 106 -10.23 7.45 5.52
N GLY A 107 -10.33 7.43 4.20
CA GLY A 107 -10.84 8.50 3.36
C GLY A 107 -9.94 8.76 2.15
N LEU A 108 -10.16 9.87 1.50
CA LEU A 108 -9.36 10.32 0.35
C LEU A 108 -8.24 11.27 0.80
N SER A 109 -7.16 11.30 0.06
CA SER A 109 -5.99 12.16 0.34
C SER A 109 -6.29 13.67 0.35
N GLY A 110 -7.42 14.08 -0.25
CA GLY A 110 -7.90 15.46 -0.22
C GLY A 110 -8.82 15.78 0.96
N ASP A 111 -9.23 14.79 1.74
CA ASP A 111 -10.08 15.00 2.90
C ASP A 111 -9.24 15.48 4.10
N ASP A 112 -9.82 16.37 4.92
CA ASP A 112 -9.14 16.95 6.06
C ASP A 112 -8.66 15.86 7.04
N GLY A 113 -7.37 15.91 7.41
CA GLY A 113 -6.76 15.03 8.39
C GLY A 113 -6.46 13.60 7.91
N VAL A 114 -6.93 13.15 6.75
CA VAL A 114 -6.76 11.76 6.29
C VAL A 114 -5.30 11.37 6.10
N LEU A 115 -4.47 12.25 5.53
CA LEU A 115 -3.04 11.99 5.39
C LEU A 115 -2.33 11.91 6.75
N ALA A 116 -2.73 12.75 7.71
CA ALA A 116 -2.20 12.72 9.07
C ALA A 116 -2.57 11.41 9.78
N GLU A 117 -3.83 11.00 9.67
CA GLU A 117 -4.31 9.72 10.22
C GLU A 117 -3.57 8.54 9.59
N ALA A 118 -3.40 8.52 8.27
CA ALA A 118 -2.66 7.47 7.57
C ALA A 118 -1.21 7.34 8.08
N VAL A 119 -0.51 8.47 8.25
CA VAL A 119 0.85 8.48 8.79
C VAL A 119 0.86 8.05 10.26
N ALA A 120 -0.09 8.52 11.07
CA ALA A 120 -0.20 8.12 12.47
C ALA A 120 -0.40 6.60 12.61
N ARG A 121 -1.25 6.01 11.78
CA ARG A 121 -1.46 4.56 11.76
C ARG A 121 -0.23 3.78 11.31
N ALA A 122 0.47 4.26 10.27
CA ALA A 122 1.74 3.66 9.86
C ALA A 122 2.79 3.73 10.99
N ASN A 123 2.86 4.85 11.70
CA ASN A 123 3.73 5.04 12.86
C ASN A 123 3.32 4.16 14.06
N ALA A 124 2.05 3.81 14.16
CA ALA A 124 1.56 2.82 15.14
C ALA A 124 1.83 1.36 14.71
N GLY A 125 2.50 1.12 13.59
CA GLY A 125 2.85 -0.21 13.10
C GLY A 125 1.79 -0.86 12.25
N GLN A 126 0.69 -0.19 11.92
CA GLN A 126 -0.33 -0.74 11.02
C GLN A 126 0.17 -0.80 9.57
N LEU A 127 -0.34 -1.77 8.81
CA LEU A 127 -0.18 -1.76 7.36
C LEU A 127 -1.13 -0.73 6.76
N VAL A 128 -0.58 0.31 6.15
CA VAL A 128 -1.36 1.39 5.52
C VAL A 128 -1.12 1.41 4.02
N LEU A 129 -2.20 1.35 3.26
CA LEU A 129 -2.19 1.37 1.80
C LEU A 129 -2.71 2.70 1.28
N ALA A 130 -2.06 3.21 0.24
CA ALA A 130 -2.54 4.30 -0.59
C ALA A 130 -2.86 3.75 -1.97
N SER A 131 -4.10 3.90 -2.44
CA SER A 131 -4.60 3.28 -3.66
C SER A 131 -5.39 4.27 -4.50
N PHE A 132 -5.21 4.18 -5.81
CA PHE A 132 -5.98 4.93 -6.80
C PHE A 132 -6.46 3.99 -7.90
N ALA A 133 -7.77 3.95 -8.13
CA ALA A 133 -8.33 3.23 -9.28
C ALA A 133 -8.46 4.18 -10.47
N SER A 134 -8.05 3.72 -11.65
CA SER A 134 -8.22 4.50 -12.87
C SER A 134 -9.71 4.72 -13.17
N ALA A 135 -10.08 5.93 -13.56
CA ALA A 135 -11.43 6.23 -14.05
C ALA A 135 -11.73 5.44 -15.34
N ASP A 136 -10.74 5.29 -16.21
CA ASP A 136 -10.78 4.32 -17.31
C ASP A 136 -10.39 2.94 -16.78
N ARG A 137 -11.38 2.11 -16.54
CA ARG A 137 -11.20 0.75 -15.95
C ARG A 137 -10.37 -0.20 -16.81
N LYS A 138 -10.07 0.15 -18.05
CA LYS A 138 -9.16 -0.59 -18.93
C LYS A 138 -7.70 -0.21 -18.71
N LYS A 139 -7.45 0.85 -17.95
CA LYS A 139 -6.10 1.29 -17.56
C LYS A 139 -5.82 0.88 -16.13
N PRO A 140 -4.56 0.55 -15.81
CA PRO A 140 -4.21 0.21 -14.45
C PRO A 140 -4.31 1.43 -13.52
N GLY A 141 -4.76 1.20 -12.29
CA GLY A 141 -4.57 2.11 -11.18
C GLY A 141 -3.17 1.97 -10.57
N HIS A 142 -2.98 2.51 -9.36
CA HIS A 142 -1.76 2.35 -8.59
C HIS A 142 -2.05 2.13 -7.12
N ILE A 143 -1.19 1.33 -6.46
CA ILE A 143 -1.27 1.07 -5.03
C ILE A 143 0.14 0.99 -4.44
N CYS A 144 0.34 1.55 -3.25
CA CYS A 144 1.61 1.54 -2.55
C CYS A 144 1.40 1.51 -1.02
N ILE A 145 2.50 1.41 -0.27
CA ILE A 145 2.48 1.29 1.19
C ILE A 145 2.96 2.60 1.81
N VAL A 146 2.16 3.21 2.68
CA VAL A 146 2.57 4.37 3.49
C VAL A 146 3.56 3.90 4.55
N ARG A 147 4.71 4.59 4.64
CA ARG A 147 5.78 4.21 5.57
C ARG A 147 5.65 4.95 6.90
N PRO A 148 6.09 4.33 8.01
CA PRO A 148 6.36 5.06 9.24
C PRO A 148 7.37 6.18 8.97
N GLN A 149 7.10 7.39 9.47
CA GLN A 149 7.90 8.58 9.18
C GLN A 149 7.60 9.72 10.16
N THR A 150 8.55 10.61 10.35
CA THR A 150 8.27 11.94 10.90
C THR A 150 7.68 12.78 9.78
N TRP A 151 6.44 13.22 9.94
CA TRP A 151 5.73 14.01 8.95
C TRP A 151 4.91 15.10 9.64
N VAL A 152 4.90 16.28 9.06
CA VAL A 152 4.15 17.43 9.58
C VAL A 152 2.98 17.69 8.64
N ALA A 153 1.77 17.63 9.17
CA ALA A 153 0.56 18.04 8.47
C ALA A 153 0.72 19.50 8.02
N ASP A 154 0.13 19.84 6.89
CA ASP A 154 0.14 21.20 6.31
C ASP A 154 1.52 21.75 5.91
N SER A 155 2.57 20.92 5.96
CA SER A 155 3.90 21.31 5.48
C SER A 155 3.99 21.48 3.96
N GLY A 156 2.96 21.05 3.21
CA GLY A 156 2.99 20.97 1.76
C GLY A 156 3.83 19.80 1.21
N VAL A 157 4.46 19.02 2.11
CA VAL A 157 5.28 17.85 1.75
C VAL A 157 4.41 16.60 1.78
N PRO A 158 4.29 15.84 0.67
CA PRO A 158 3.51 14.61 0.66
C PRO A 158 4.13 13.53 1.56
N PRO A 159 3.32 12.61 2.17
CA PRO A 159 3.85 11.48 2.91
C PRO A 159 4.76 10.57 2.06
N ILE A 160 5.70 9.90 2.72
CA ILE A 160 6.60 8.92 2.10
C ILE A 160 5.93 7.56 1.99
N VAL A 161 6.12 6.92 0.85
CA VAL A 161 5.60 5.57 0.55
C VAL A 161 6.70 4.63 0.05
N MET A 162 6.43 3.33 0.11
CA MET A 162 7.17 2.29 -0.59
C MET A 162 6.32 1.83 -1.79
N SER A 163 6.90 1.78 -2.96
CA SER A 163 6.16 1.57 -4.20
C SER A 163 6.87 0.64 -5.17
N ALA A 164 6.13 -0.30 -5.76
CA ALA A 164 6.52 -1.02 -6.96
C ALA A 164 5.64 -0.52 -8.12
N GLY A 165 6.27 -0.10 -9.22
CA GLY A 165 5.55 0.49 -10.35
C GLY A 165 6.38 0.41 -11.63
N ALA A 166 6.30 1.41 -12.48
CA ALA A 166 7.22 1.54 -13.62
C ALA A 166 8.68 1.64 -13.13
N VAL A 167 8.88 2.27 -11.98
CA VAL A 167 10.14 2.28 -11.21
C VAL A 167 9.81 1.93 -9.76
N ASN A 168 10.67 1.12 -9.14
CA ASN A 168 10.47 0.66 -7.77
C ASN A 168 11.26 1.52 -6.76
N TYR A 169 10.62 1.88 -5.66
CA TYR A 169 11.19 2.74 -4.64
C TYR A 169 10.99 2.18 -3.24
N CYS A 170 12.08 2.08 -2.46
CA CYS A 170 11.98 1.84 -1.01
C CYS A 170 11.36 3.04 -0.30
N THR A 171 11.67 4.26 -0.79
CA THR A 171 11.18 5.55 -0.27
C THR A 171 10.99 6.51 -1.42
N ILE A 172 9.80 7.06 -1.54
CA ILE A 172 9.46 8.14 -2.47
C ILE A 172 8.27 8.90 -1.88
N ASP A 173 8.12 10.17 -2.19
CA ASP A 173 6.92 10.91 -1.80
C ASP A 173 5.68 10.43 -2.58
N MET A 174 4.52 10.49 -1.94
CA MET A 174 3.26 9.98 -2.48
C MET A 174 2.88 10.67 -3.79
N LYS A 175 3.06 11.98 -3.92
CA LYS A 175 2.78 12.72 -5.15
C LYS A 175 3.58 12.17 -6.33
N THR A 176 4.87 11.93 -6.13
CA THR A 176 5.75 11.35 -7.17
C THR A 176 5.40 9.89 -7.47
N ALA A 177 5.01 9.10 -6.46
CA ALA A 177 4.57 7.71 -6.68
C ALA A 177 3.33 7.62 -7.59
N PHE A 178 2.44 8.60 -7.52
CA PHE A 178 1.20 8.66 -8.32
C PHE A 178 1.26 9.60 -9.53
N LYS A 179 2.44 10.15 -9.88
CA LYS A 179 2.59 11.18 -10.93
C LYS A 179 2.03 10.80 -12.30
N ASP A 180 2.10 9.51 -12.65
CA ASP A 180 1.65 8.98 -13.94
C ASP A 180 0.15 8.60 -13.94
N HIS A 181 -0.54 8.82 -12.81
CA HIS A 181 -1.96 8.56 -12.63
C HIS A 181 -2.73 9.88 -12.55
N HIS A 182 -3.19 10.34 -13.70
CA HIS A 182 -3.84 11.65 -13.83
C HIS A 182 -5.06 11.77 -12.89
N GLY A 183 -5.08 12.85 -12.10
CA GLY A 183 -6.16 13.11 -11.15
C GLY A 183 -6.02 12.39 -9.80
N ALA A 184 -4.99 11.55 -9.59
CA ALA A 184 -4.79 10.90 -8.29
C ALA A 184 -4.43 11.90 -7.19
N TRP A 185 -3.34 12.63 -7.38
CA TRP A 185 -2.89 13.65 -6.43
C TRP A 185 -3.50 15.02 -6.78
N PRO A 186 -3.88 15.86 -5.81
CA PRO A 186 -3.74 15.64 -4.35
C PRO A 186 -4.94 14.95 -3.69
N SER A 187 -6.06 14.70 -4.37
CA SER A 187 -7.34 14.54 -3.69
C SER A 187 -8.06 13.20 -3.91
N ALA A 188 -7.57 12.32 -4.78
CA ALA A 188 -8.31 11.12 -5.16
C ALA A 188 -7.61 9.79 -4.78
N ILE A 189 -6.52 9.84 -4.01
CA ILE A 189 -5.87 8.64 -3.48
C ILE A 189 -6.62 8.20 -2.23
N ALA A 190 -7.15 6.99 -2.24
CA ALA A 190 -7.81 6.40 -1.08
C ALA A 190 -6.81 5.78 -0.12
N LEU A 191 -6.98 6.01 1.17
CA LEU A 191 -6.15 5.49 2.25
C LEU A 191 -6.92 4.40 3.01
N PHE A 192 -6.22 3.30 3.30
CA PHE A 192 -6.76 2.16 4.03
C PHE A 192 -5.75 1.67 5.06
N SER A 193 -6.21 1.17 6.20
CA SER A 193 -5.34 0.59 7.22
C SER A 193 -5.84 -0.76 7.69
N CYS A 194 -4.91 -1.60 8.13
CA CYS A 194 -5.17 -2.88 8.76
C CYS A 194 -4.14 -3.11 9.86
N LEU A 195 -4.54 -3.74 10.97
CA LEU A 195 -3.58 -4.21 11.98
C LEU A 195 -2.58 -5.17 11.30
N SER A 196 -1.31 -5.00 11.57
CA SER A 196 -0.24 -5.79 10.94
C SER A 196 0.29 -6.92 11.81
N GLY A 197 0.03 -6.87 13.12
CA GLY A 197 0.67 -7.70 14.12
C GLY A 197 2.04 -7.16 14.55
N LEU A 198 2.42 -5.99 14.07
CA LEU A 198 3.67 -5.30 14.46
C LEU A 198 3.40 -4.09 15.36
N GLU A 199 2.14 -3.87 15.73
CA GLU A 199 1.74 -2.86 16.68
C GLU A 199 2.35 -3.16 18.06
N ASP A 200 2.46 -2.12 18.89
CA ASP A 200 2.89 -2.28 20.26
C ASP A 200 1.75 -2.91 21.09
N ASP A 201 2.02 -4.03 21.78
CA ASP A 201 1.06 -4.72 22.63
C ASP A 201 0.80 -3.98 23.97
N SER A 202 1.39 -2.80 24.18
CA SER A 202 1.16 -2.02 25.38
C SER A 202 -0.27 -1.46 25.40
N PRO A 203 -1.10 -1.82 26.39
CA PRO A 203 -2.44 -1.26 26.46
C PRO A 203 -2.35 0.27 26.65
N PRO A 204 -3.23 1.04 26.00
CA PRO A 204 -3.29 2.48 26.24
C PRO A 204 -3.67 2.72 27.72
N GLY A 205 -2.71 3.16 28.53
CA GLY A 205 -3.01 3.63 29.88
C GLY A 205 -2.39 2.90 31.05
N SER A 206 -1.22 2.29 30.93
CA SER A 206 -0.47 1.76 32.09
C SER A 206 0.76 2.63 32.41
N TYR A 207 0.54 3.93 32.70
CA TYR A 207 1.54 4.79 33.34
C TYR A 207 0.84 5.71 34.37
#